data_7625d3489b73749c45ce80cf4c9f56b1
#
_entry.id   7625d3489b73749c45ce80cf4c9f56b1
#
_cell.length_a   1.000
_cell.length_b   1.000
_cell.length_c   1.000
_cell.angle_alpha   90.00
_cell.angle_beta   90.00
_cell.angle_gamma   90.00
#
_symmetry.space_group_name_H-M   'P 1'
#
loop_
_entity.id
_entity.type
_entity.pdbx_description
1 polymer ?
#
loop_
_entity_poly.entity_id
_entity_poly.type
_entity_poly.pdbx_seq_one_letter_code
_entity_poly.pdbx_strand_id
1 'polypeptide(L)'
;EEFITKRGKGFACEIDKKIVGFSIVDFVENNVWALFLLPKFEGKRIGKKLHQLMLDEYFSKTKETIWLSTEANSRAEIFYKKQGWKNAGLHGNEVKFEMSFEDWKS
;
A
#
# COMPACT_ATOMS: atom_id res chain seq x y z
N GLU A 1 -15.08 11.76 12.41
CA GLU A 1 -15.68 10.86 11.44
C GLU A 1 -14.68 10.49 10.35
N GLU A 2 -14.63 9.19 10.02
CA GLU A 2 -13.66 8.65 9.07
C GLU A 2 -14.27 8.48 7.67
N PHE A 3 -13.59 9.04 6.67
CA PHE A 3 -13.98 8.85 5.27
C PHE A 3 -12.78 8.39 4.46
N ILE A 4 -12.99 7.40 3.59
CA ILE A 4 -11.99 7.04 2.59
C ILE A 4 -12.57 7.32 1.23
N THR A 5 -11.88 8.17 0.46
CA THR A 5 -12.34 8.57 -0.87
C THR A 5 -11.28 8.23 -1.91
N LYS A 6 -11.75 7.90 -3.11
CA LYS A 6 -10.85 7.69 -4.24
C LYS A 6 -10.42 9.04 -4.81
N ARG A 7 -9.12 9.20 -5.04
CA ARG A 7 -8.56 10.43 -5.60
C ARG A 7 -7.55 10.08 -6.68
N GLY A 8 -7.96 10.20 -7.95
CA GLY A 8 -7.07 9.87 -9.06
C GLY A 8 -6.61 8.42 -9.00
N LYS A 9 -5.32 8.20 -8.84
CA LYS A 9 -4.71 6.88 -8.82
C LYS A 9 -4.57 6.31 -7.41
N GLY A 10 -5.26 6.88 -6.44
CA GLY A 10 -5.11 6.43 -5.07
C GLY A 10 -6.33 6.66 -4.23
N PHE A 11 -6.13 6.48 -2.94
CA PHE A 11 -7.18 6.65 -1.94
C PHE A 11 -6.65 7.52 -0.81
N ALA A 12 -7.52 8.33 -0.23
CA ALA A 12 -7.16 9.15 0.92
C ALA A 12 -8.16 8.92 2.03
N CYS A 13 -7.66 8.86 3.26
CA CYS A 13 -8.50 8.77 4.45
C CYS A 13 -8.52 10.13 5.13
N GLU A 14 -9.72 10.63 5.40
CA GLU A 14 -9.91 11.88 6.11
C GLU A 14 -10.58 11.62 7.45
N ILE A 15 -10.11 12.33 8.47
CA ILE A 15 -10.77 12.36 9.79
C ILE A 15 -10.85 13.83 10.17
N ASP A 16 -12.07 14.30 10.49
CA ASP A 16 -12.31 15.69 10.88
C ASP A 16 -11.74 16.68 9.87
N LYS A 17 -11.97 16.38 8.58
CA LYS A 17 -11.56 17.21 7.44
C LYS A 17 -10.05 17.29 7.22
N LYS A 18 -9.27 16.44 7.87
CA LYS A 18 -7.82 16.36 7.66
C LYS A 18 -7.47 15.03 7.00
N ILE A 19 -6.57 15.07 6.01
CA ILE A 19 -6.06 13.86 5.41
C ILE A 19 -5.05 13.25 6.37
N VAL A 20 -5.35 12.04 6.86
CA VAL A 20 -4.51 11.35 7.83
C VAL A 20 -3.75 10.17 7.22
N GLY A 21 -4.10 9.79 6.00
CA GLY A 21 -3.40 8.71 5.30
C GLY A 21 -3.78 8.69 3.83
N PHE A 22 -2.92 8.07 3.01
CA PHE A 22 -3.23 7.90 1.59
C PHE A 22 -2.43 6.74 1.01
N SER A 23 -2.90 6.24 -0.13
CA SER A 23 -2.19 5.22 -0.90
C SER A 23 -2.23 5.62 -2.36
N ILE A 24 -1.10 5.47 -3.05
CA ILE A 24 -0.97 5.84 -4.46
C ILE A 24 -0.21 4.74 -5.18
N VAL A 25 -0.71 4.36 -6.37
CA VAL A 25 -0.05 3.35 -7.18
C VAL A 25 0.27 3.95 -8.56
N ASP A 26 1.41 3.56 -9.11
CA ASP A 26 1.82 3.94 -10.46
C ASP A 26 1.53 2.75 -11.37
N PHE A 27 0.58 2.92 -12.30
CA PHE A 27 0.18 1.85 -13.22
C PHE A 27 1.16 1.66 -14.38
N VAL A 28 2.05 2.62 -14.60
CA VAL A 28 3.07 2.49 -15.66
C VAL A 28 4.22 1.61 -15.17
N GLU A 29 4.69 1.87 -13.95
CA GLU A 29 5.80 1.13 -13.36
C GLU A 29 5.33 -0.06 -12.52
N ASN A 30 4.02 -0.21 -12.34
CA ASN A 30 3.42 -1.27 -11.52
C ASN A 30 3.96 -1.24 -10.09
N ASN A 31 3.97 -0.07 -9.50
CA ASN A 31 4.67 0.19 -8.26
C ASN A 31 3.79 0.94 -7.28
N VAL A 32 3.84 0.54 -6.01
CA VAL A 32 3.20 1.32 -4.95
C VAL A 32 4.08 2.54 -4.73
N TRP A 33 3.58 3.69 -5.14
CA TRP A 33 4.34 4.92 -5.04
C TRP A 33 4.35 5.46 -3.62
N ALA A 34 3.23 5.32 -2.90
CA ALA A 34 3.16 5.75 -1.52
C ALA A 34 2.03 5.03 -0.80
N LEU A 35 2.28 4.69 0.46
CA LEU A 35 1.27 4.28 1.41
C LEU A 35 1.67 4.95 2.71
N PHE A 36 0.92 5.96 3.10
CA PHE A 36 1.26 6.81 4.24
C PHE A 36 0.11 6.89 5.23
N LEU A 37 0.47 6.92 6.51
CA LEU A 37 -0.48 7.10 7.59
C LEU A 37 0.20 7.89 8.69
N LEU A 38 -0.47 8.91 9.20
CA LEU A 38 0.06 9.67 10.35
C LEU A 38 0.20 8.73 11.54
N PRO A 39 1.33 8.81 12.28
CA PRO A 39 1.60 7.85 13.37
C PRO A 39 0.49 7.74 14.42
N LYS A 40 -0.16 8.83 14.76
CA LYS A 40 -1.19 8.78 15.80
C LYS A 40 -2.45 8.04 15.38
N PHE A 41 -2.56 7.71 14.09
CA PHE A 41 -3.71 6.94 13.56
C PHE A 41 -3.35 5.49 13.28
N GLU A 42 -2.12 5.08 13.58
CA GLU A 42 -1.73 3.68 13.46
C GLU A 42 -2.48 2.84 14.49
N GLY A 43 -2.69 1.57 14.17
CA GLY A 43 -3.41 0.67 15.04
C GLY A 43 -4.93 0.72 14.91
N LYS A 44 -5.45 1.62 14.06
CA LYS A 44 -6.89 1.74 13.83
C LYS A 44 -7.34 1.08 12.54
N ARG A 45 -6.47 0.27 11.95
CA ARG A 45 -6.73 -0.47 10.71
C ARG A 45 -6.94 0.40 9.48
N ILE A 46 -6.65 1.69 9.56
CA ILE A 46 -6.79 2.60 8.42
C ILE A 46 -5.80 2.23 7.33
N GLY A 47 -4.54 1.96 7.72
CA GLY A 47 -3.52 1.54 6.77
C GLY A 47 -3.90 0.26 6.05
N LYS A 48 -4.50 -0.70 6.76
CA LYS A 48 -4.95 -1.94 6.17
C LYS A 48 -6.07 -1.71 5.17
N LYS A 49 -7.01 -0.81 5.48
CA LYS A 49 -8.10 -0.45 4.56
C LYS A 49 -7.57 0.23 3.31
N LEU A 50 -6.67 1.18 3.47
CA LEU A 50 -6.05 1.88 2.32
C LEU A 50 -5.30 0.90 1.44
N HIS A 51 -4.56 -0.03 2.04
CA HIS A 51 -3.83 -1.07 1.35
C HIS A 51 -4.78 -1.97 0.55
N GLN A 52 -5.87 -2.41 1.20
CA GLN A 52 -6.85 -3.29 0.57
C GLN A 52 -7.49 -2.62 -0.65
N LEU A 53 -7.93 -1.37 -0.47
CA LEU A 53 -8.57 -0.63 -1.56
C LEU A 53 -7.60 -0.39 -2.72
N MET A 54 -6.35 -0.10 -2.41
CA MET A 54 -5.31 0.09 -3.41
C MET A 54 -5.11 -1.17 -4.25
N LEU A 55 -4.99 -2.32 -3.61
CA LEU A 55 -4.77 -3.58 -4.32
C LEU A 55 -6.02 -4.01 -5.09
N ASP A 56 -7.21 -3.81 -4.52
CA ASP A 56 -8.46 -4.13 -5.22
C ASP A 56 -8.56 -3.32 -6.51
N GLU A 57 -8.25 -2.03 -6.44
CA GLU A 57 -8.29 -1.16 -7.61
C GLU A 57 -7.23 -1.58 -8.63
N TYR A 58 -6.00 -1.82 -8.16
CA TYR A 58 -4.90 -2.20 -9.04
C TYR A 58 -5.21 -3.50 -9.80
N PHE A 59 -5.58 -4.55 -9.07
CA PHE A 59 -5.84 -5.85 -9.67
C PHE A 59 -7.18 -5.95 -10.39
N SER A 60 -8.05 -4.94 -10.26
CA SER A 60 -9.24 -4.85 -11.10
C SER A 60 -8.88 -4.37 -12.50
N LYS A 61 -7.75 -3.71 -12.67
CA LYS A 61 -7.32 -3.11 -13.94
C LYS A 61 -6.20 -3.86 -14.64
N THR A 62 -5.43 -4.66 -13.91
CA THR A 62 -4.30 -5.38 -14.49
C THR A 62 -4.01 -6.63 -13.68
N LYS A 63 -3.30 -7.59 -14.28
CA LYS A 63 -2.84 -8.78 -13.58
C LYS A 63 -1.32 -8.79 -13.44
N GLU A 64 -0.69 -7.65 -13.70
CA GLU A 64 0.77 -7.53 -13.56
C GLU A 64 1.16 -7.55 -12.09
N THR A 65 2.34 -8.12 -11.81
CA THR A 65 2.88 -8.10 -10.46
C THR A 65 3.16 -6.67 -10.04
N ILE A 66 2.72 -6.29 -8.85
CA ILE A 66 2.97 -4.98 -8.28
C ILE A 66 4.16 -5.08 -7.32
N TRP A 67 4.98 -4.03 -7.27
CA TRP A 67 6.13 -4.03 -6.38
C TRP A 67 6.22 -2.73 -5.57
N LEU A 68 7.01 -2.78 -4.53
CA LEU A 68 7.36 -1.61 -3.73
C LEU A 68 8.72 -1.83 -3.09
N SER A 69 9.31 -0.75 -2.59
CA SER A 69 10.48 -0.89 -1.74
C SER A 69 10.26 -0.08 -0.47
N THR A 70 10.86 -0.52 0.62
CA THR A 70 10.72 0.16 1.91
C THR A 70 11.98 -0.05 2.73
N GLU A 71 12.17 0.83 3.70
CA GLU A 71 13.33 0.77 4.58
C GLU A 71 13.34 -0.53 5.39
N ALA A 72 14.51 -1.16 5.46
CA ALA A 72 14.67 -2.39 6.24
C ALA A 72 14.50 -2.12 7.73
N ASN A 73 13.95 -3.10 8.44
CA ASN A 73 13.73 -3.03 9.89
C ASN A 73 12.76 -1.92 10.30
N SER A 74 11.89 -1.52 9.37
CA SER A 74 10.88 -0.50 9.63
C SER A 74 9.54 -1.14 9.94
N ARG A 75 8.61 -0.34 10.44
CA ARG A 75 7.24 -0.78 10.65
C ARG A 75 6.58 -1.16 9.34
N ALA A 76 6.94 -0.46 8.27
CA ALA A 76 6.40 -0.73 6.94
C ALA A 76 6.81 -2.12 6.46
N GLU A 77 8.06 -2.51 6.70
CA GLU A 77 8.51 -3.85 6.34
C GLU A 77 7.66 -4.92 7.02
N ILE A 78 7.42 -4.75 8.32
CA ILE A 78 6.60 -5.69 9.10
C ILE A 78 5.18 -5.72 8.56
N PHE A 79 4.62 -4.54 8.26
CA PHE A 79 3.27 -4.43 7.72
C PHE A 79 3.12 -5.20 6.41
N TYR A 80 4.04 -4.98 5.46
CA TYR A 80 3.94 -5.64 4.15
C TYR A 80 4.11 -7.15 4.27
N LYS A 81 5.00 -7.62 5.12
CA LYS A 81 5.14 -9.05 5.35
C LYS A 81 3.84 -9.66 5.87
N LYS A 82 3.17 -8.98 6.79
CA LYS A 82 1.89 -9.46 7.34
C LYS A 82 0.79 -9.46 6.29
N GLN A 83 0.86 -8.56 5.31
CA GLN A 83 -0.14 -8.49 4.25
C GLN A 83 0.12 -9.50 3.13
N GLY A 84 1.17 -10.29 3.22
CA GLY A 84 1.43 -11.35 2.25
C GLY A 84 2.36 -10.99 1.11
N TRP A 85 3.02 -9.83 1.19
CA TRP A 85 4.01 -9.47 0.19
C TRP A 85 5.24 -10.36 0.31
N LYS A 86 5.83 -10.70 -0.83
CA LYS A 86 7.01 -11.56 -0.88
C LYS A 86 8.27 -10.73 -1.04
N ASN A 87 9.29 -11.05 -0.24
CA ASN A 87 10.58 -10.40 -0.33
C ASN A 87 11.23 -10.76 -1.67
N ALA A 88 11.59 -9.74 -2.44
CA ALA A 88 12.21 -9.91 -3.76
C ALA A 88 13.65 -9.39 -3.78
N GLY A 89 14.29 -9.28 -2.62
CA GLY A 89 15.68 -8.85 -2.51
C GLY A 89 15.81 -7.39 -2.16
N LEU A 90 16.83 -6.75 -2.70
CA LEU A 90 17.09 -5.34 -2.43
C LEU A 90 16.83 -4.48 -3.64
N HIS A 91 16.41 -3.26 -3.39
CA HIS A 91 16.27 -2.22 -4.39
C HIS A 91 17.07 -1.04 -3.85
N GLY A 92 18.32 -0.90 -4.28
CA GLY A 92 19.25 0.01 -3.63
C GLY A 92 19.49 -0.45 -2.20
N ASN A 93 19.27 0.40 -1.22
CA ASN A 93 19.42 0.07 0.19
C ASN A 93 18.11 -0.35 0.85
N GLU A 94 17.04 -0.45 0.07
CA GLU A 94 15.73 -0.80 0.59
C GLU A 94 15.37 -2.25 0.28
N VAL A 95 14.45 -2.80 1.06
CA VAL A 95 13.91 -4.13 0.82
C VAL A 95 12.82 -4.01 -0.25
N LYS A 96 12.92 -4.84 -1.28
CA LYS A 96 11.92 -4.88 -2.33
C LYS A 96 10.90 -5.97 -2.02
N PHE A 97 9.63 -5.64 -2.18
CA PHE A 97 8.53 -6.58 -2.04
C PHE A 97 7.72 -6.65 -3.31
N GLU A 98 7.16 -7.82 -3.59
CA GLU A 98 6.30 -8.04 -4.75
C GLU A 98 5.03 -8.76 -4.33
N MET A 99 3.94 -8.47 -5.05
CA MET A 99 2.69 -9.20 -4.92
C MET A 99 2.19 -9.53 -6.31
N SER A 100 2.05 -10.81 -6.60
CA SER A 100 1.47 -11.25 -7.87
C SER A 100 -0.04 -11.27 -7.75
N PHE A 101 -0.71 -11.24 -8.90
CA PHE A 101 -2.16 -11.38 -8.96
C PHE A 101 -2.60 -12.67 -8.27
N GLU A 102 -1.87 -13.77 -8.52
CA GLU A 102 -2.22 -15.07 -7.93
C GLU A 102 -2.12 -15.05 -6.41
N ASP A 103 -1.08 -14.44 -5.87
CA ASP A 103 -0.90 -14.33 -4.42
C ASP A 103 -1.99 -13.47 -3.78
N TRP A 104 -2.34 -12.36 -4.45
CA TRP A 104 -3.39 -11.47 -3.95
C TRP A 104 -4.75 -12.16 -3.93
N LYS A 105 -5.01 -12.94 -4.98
CA LYS A 105 -6.28 -13.61 -5.18
C LYS A 105 -6.51 -14.78 -4.21
N SER A 106 -5.44 -15.42 -3.76
CA SER A 106 -5.54 -16.62 -2.92
C SER A 106 -5.97 -16.34 -1.47
#